data_39d29c863c8212d9288c79a351036bd8
#
_entry.id   39d29c863c8212d9288c79a351036bd8
#
_cell.length_a   1.000
_cell.length_b   1.000
_cell.length_c   1.000
_cell.angle_alpha   90.00
_cell.angle_beta   90.00
_cell.angle_gamma   90.00
#
_symmetry.space_group_name_H-M   'P 1'
#
loop_
_entity.id
_entity.type
_entity.pdbx_description
1 polymer ?
#
loop_
_entity_poly.entity_id
_entity_poly.type
_entity_poly.pdbx_seq_one_letter_code
_entity_poly.pdbx_strand_id
1 'polypeptide(L)'
;MTTGPTPPRMADVARAAGVSKMTVSRVLAGGSVSPATRARVQQAIDALGYVATAAAGMLSSGRSEFVAALVPSLASSNFADTVRGLTDALAPHGLQLLLGDTDYHLDQEEALVKSLLRHQPRGIALTGRHHSAGTRALLERAGIPIVEMWDLPERPIDRAVGFSNAKASLAMLRHLHERGYRRIGFLCGASELDRRGTDRMRGYANGIKALGLGEPRVIRLGDSPITMSHGGPAMAALLEAWPDTDAVMCVSDMSAFGAIMECHRRGLSVPGDIAVAGFGNFEVAWCCHPTITTISVDAYGIGLRTGEVLLDALGVGEVTGARKLSRIDFSIVERESA
;
A
#
# COMPACT_ATOMS: atom_id res chain seq x y z
N MET A 1 39.29 22.81 -3.36
CA MET A 1 38.01 22.48 -3.99
C MET A 1 38.30 21.87 -5.34
N THR A 2 38.34 20.54 -5.46
CA THR A 2 38.57 19.86 -6.73
C THR A 2 37.24 19.89 -7.50
N THR A 3 37.21 20.61 -8.59
CA THR A 3 36.11 20.58 -9.57
C THR A 3 36.06 19.18 -10.18
N GLY A 4 35.12 18.36 -9.71
CA GLY A 4 34.81 17.05 -10.32
C GLY A 4 34.41 17.23 -11.80
N PRO A 5 34.53 16.20 -12.63
CA PRO A 5 34.18 16.28 -14.05
C PRO A 5 32.71 16.71 -14.19
N THR A 6 32.49 17.79 -14.95
CA THR A 6 31.15 18.29 -15.26
C THR A 6 30.38 17.21 -16.02
N PRO A 7 29.17 16.81 -15.60
CA PRO A 7 28.42 15.78 -16.30
C PRO A 7 28.14 16.18 -17.75
N PRO A 8 28.23 15.23 -18.70
CA PRO A 8 28.07 15.52 -20.12
C PRO A 8 26.67 16.08 -20.40
N ARG A 9 26.57 16.98 -21.35
CA ARG A 9 25.33 17.64 -21.77
C ARG A 9 24.92 17.14 -23.16
N MET A 10 23.66 17.29 -23.54
CA MET A 10 23.14 16.97 -24.88
C MET A 10 24.00 17.66 -26.00
N ALA A 11 24.59 18.83 -25.72
CA ALA A 11 25.47 19.50 -26.62
C ALA A 11 26.79 18.75 -26.90
N ASP A 12 27.28 18.03 -25.92
CA ASP A 12 28.51 17.24 -26.03
C ASP A 12 28.25 15.97 -26.85
N VAL A 13 27.08 15.31 -26.64
CA VAL A 13 26.61 14.20 -27.50
C VAL A 13 26.46 14.65 -28.95
N ALA A 14 25.81 15.82 -29.17
CA ALA A 14 25.62 16.37 -30.52
C ALA A 14 26.96 16.62 -31.22
N ARG A 15 27.93 17.17 -30.51
CA ARG A 15 29.29 17.39 -31.01
C ARG A 15 30.01 16.09 -31.34
N ALA A 16 29.98 15.11 -30.42
CA ALA A 16 30.64 13.83 -30.61
C ALA A 16 30.01 13.00 -31.77
N ALA A 17 28.69 13.04 -31.92
CA ALA A 17 27.98 12.37 -33.00
C ALA A 17 27.98 13.10 -34.34
N GLY A 18 28.49 14.36 -34.41
CA GLY A 18 28.48 15.20 -35.62
C GLY A 18 27.05 15.52 -36.11
N VAL A 19 26.14 15.85 -35.19
CA VAL A 19 24.73 16.15 -35.50
C VAL A 19 24.25 17.37 -34.72
N SER A 20 23.06 17.90 -35.06
CA SER A 20 22.43 18.96 -34.26
C SER A 20 21.86 18.44 -32.93
N LYS A 21 21.72 19.32 -31.92
CA LYS A 21 21.02 19.01 -30.66
C LYS A 21 19.58 18.50 -30.91
N MET A 22 18.92 19.06 -31.94
CA MET A 22 17.55 18.63 -32.33
C MET A 22 17.55 17.19 -32.87
N THR A 23 18.61 16.77 -33.56
CA THR A 23 18.77 15.39 -34.03
C THR A 23 18.98 14.42 -32.84
N VAL A 24 19.83 14.81 -31.86
CA VAL A 24 19.99 14.03 -30.62
C VAL A 24 18.67 13.91 -29.87
N SER A 25 17.94 15.00 -29.66
CA SER A 25 16.64 15.03 -29.02
C SER A 25 15.64 14.12 -29.74
N ARG A 26 15.62 14.14 -31.10
CA ARG A 26 14.76 13.28 -31.92
C ARG A 26 15.12 11.79 -31.78
N VAL A 27 16.41 11.45 -31.69
CA VAL A 27 16.84 10.06 -31.44
C VAL A 27 16.39 9.60 -30.06
N LEU A 28 16.60 10.41 -29.01
CA LEU A 28 16.19 10.10 -27.64
C LEU A 28 14.67 9.94 -27.50
N ALA A 29 13.90 10.73 -28.23
CA ALA A 29 12.43 10.64 -28.27
C ALA A 29 11.89 9.53 -29.17
N GLY A 30 12.75 8.62 -29.71
CA GLY A 30 12.31 7.54 -30.61
C GLY A 30 11.87 8.00 -31.99
N GLY A 31 12.04 9.28 -32.33
CA GLY A 31 11.61 9.86 -33.59
C GLY A 31 12.37 9.32 -34.83
N SER A 32 11.82 9.62 -36.01
CA SER A 32 12.38 9.13 -37.29
C SER A 32 13.72 9.83 -37.61
N VAL A 33 14.77 9.05 -37.71
CA VAL A 33 16.11 9.41 -38.19
C VAL A 33 16.70 8.22 -38.96
N SER A 34 17.72 8.46 -39.82
CA SER A 34 18.38 7.34 -40.51
C SER A 34 19.03 6.37 -39.53
N PRO A 35 19.07 5.05 -39.81
CA PRO A 35 19.74 4.08 -38.94
C PRO A 35 21.19 4.44 -38.62
N ALA A 36 21.94 4.94 -39.61
CA ALA A 36 23.32 5.38 -39.42
C ALA A 36 23.45 6.58 -38.44
N THR A 37 22.52 7.53 -38.49
CA THR A 37 22.47 8.65 -37.56
C THR A 37 22.14 8.18 -36.15
N ARG A 38 21.16 7.28 -35.99
CA ARG A 38 20.79 6.67 -34.71
C ARG A 38 21.99 5.96 -34.07
N ALA A 39 22.70 5.14 -34.84
CA ALA A 39 23.87 4.42 -34.35
C ALA A 39 24.99 5.36 -33.86
N ARG A 40 25.33 6.44 -34.62
CA ARG A 40 26.34 7.43 -34.21
C ARG A 40 25.96 8.15 -32.93
N VAL A 41 24.68 8.54 -32.80
CA VAL A 41 24.19 9.23 -31.58
C VAL A 41 24.24 8.28 -30.39
N GLN A 42 23.80 7.01 -30.56
CA GLN A 42 23.87 6.02 -29.48
C GLN A 42 25.31 5.75 -29.03
N GLN A 43 26.24 5.59 -29.98
CA GLN A 43 27.65 5.41 -29.68
C GLN A 43 28.24 6.61 -28.90
N ALA A 44 27.84 7.82 -29.25
CA ALA A 44 28.27 9.03 -28.53
C ALA A 44 27.68 9.12 -27.12
N ILE A 45 26.43 8.71 -26.93
CA ILE A 45 25.76 8.61 -25.63
C ILE A 45 26.53 7.64 -24.72
N ASP A 46 26.79 6.43 -25.23
CA ASP A 46 27.46 5.34 -24.47
C ASP A 46 28.91 5.75 -24.11
N ALA A 47 29.65 6.35 -25.08
CA ALA A 47 31.05 6.78 -24.89
C ALA A 47 31.19 7.90 -23.86
N LEU A 48 30.22 8.82 -23.81
CA LEU A 48 30.20 9.95 -22.86
C LEU A 48 29.56 9.63 -21.53
N GLY A 49 28.89 8.48 -21.39
CA GLY A 49 28.04 8.19 -20.24
C GLY A 49 26.90 9.21 -20.06
N TYR A 50 26.39 9.75 -21.19
CA TYR A 50 25.34 10.75 -21.13
C TYR A 50 24.00 10.10 -20.75
N VAL A 51 23.41 10.59 -19.67
CA VAL A 51 22.03 10.25 -19.28
C VAL A 51 21.14 11.46 -19.60
N ALA A 52 20.15 11.24 -20.47
CA ALA A 52 19.16 12.28 -20.75
C ALA A 52 18.43 12.64 -19.44
N THR A 53 18.43 13.92 -19.08
CA THR A 53 17.65 14.37 -17.93
C THR A 53 16.17 14.22 -18.26
N ALA A 54 15.38 13.72 -17.30
CA ALA A 54 13.92 13.56 -17.44
C ALA A 54 13.23 14.86 -17.92
N ALA A 55 13.75 16.03 -17.48
CA ALA A 55 13.31 17.34 -17.95
C ALA A 55 13.45 17.54 -19.48
N ALA A 56 14.49 16.98 -20.11
CA ALA A 56 14.67 17.07 -21.56
C ALA A 56 13.72 16.14 -22.32
N GLY A 57 13.42 14.96 -21.77
CA GLY A 57 12.42 14.03 -22.28
C GLY A 57 10.99 14.58 -22.16
N MET A 58 10.65 15.19 -21.02
CA MET A 58 9.37 15.84 -20.76
C MET A 58 9.12 17.04 -21.69
N LEU A 59 10.15 17.83 -22.02
CA LEU A 59 10.02 18.94 -22.99
C LEU A 59 9.69 18.44 -24.40
N SER A 60 10.09 17.23 -24.77
CA SER A 60 9.87 16.67 -26.12
C SER A 60 8.61 15.84 -26.24
N SER A 61 8.20 15.11 -25.17
CA SER A 61 7.01 14.23 -25.16
C SER A 61 5.81 14.84 -24.42
N GLY A 62 6.03 15.87 -23.60
CA GLY A 62 5.02 16.48 -22.73
C GLY A 62 4.47 15.53 -21.65
N ARG A 63 5.12 14.38 -21.44
CA ARG A 63 4.64 13.33 -20.52
C ARG A 63 5.80 12.74 -19.71
N SER A 64 5.57 12.58 -18.42
CA SER A 64 6.44 11.85 -17.51
C SER A 64 6.33 10.32 -17.75
N GLU A 65 7.37 9.57 -17.40
CA GLU A 65 7.37 8.11 -17.39
C GLU A 65 7.06 7.55 -16.00
N PHE A 66 6.58 8.40 -15.09
CA PHE A 66 6.37 8.04 -13.69
C PHE A 66 4.90 7.95 -13.32
N VAL A 67 4.57 6.95 -12.51
CA VAL A 67 3.39 6.88 -11.66
C VAL A 67 3.85 7.03 -10.23
N ALA A 68 3.15 7.81 -9.41
CA ALA A 68 3.46 7.94 -8.00
C ALA A 68 2.60 6.99 -7.18
N ALA A 69 3.16 6.41 -6.10
CA ALA A 69 2.38 5.67 -5.11
C ALA A 69 2.75 6.12 -3.69
N LEU A 70 1.74 6.26 -2.84
CA LEU A 70 1.90 6.56 -1.43
C LEU A 70 1.39 5.40 -0.60
N VAL A 71 2.26 4.90 0.26
CA VAL A 71 1.96 3.82 1.21
C VAL A 71 2.21 4.29 2.64
N PRO A 72 1.48 3.74 3.64
CA PRO A 72 1.66 4.19 5.02
C PRO A 72 2.90 3.65 5.70
N SER A 73 3.50 2.58 5.21
CA SER A 73 4.74 2.04 5.76
C SER A 73 5.40 1.05 4.81
N LEU A 74 6.68 1.21 4.57
CA LEU A 74 7.50 0.25 3.83
C LEU A 74 7.95 -0.95 4.69
N ALA A 75 7.80 -0.86 6.01
CA ALA A 75 8.11 -1.97 6.92
C ALA A 75 7.05 -3.09 6.90
N SER A 76 5.90 -2.86 6.26
CA SER A 76 4.82 -3.87 6.14
C SER A 76 4.95 -4.67 4.86
N SER A 77 5.06 -6.01 4.95
CA SER A 77 5.15 -6.90 3.79
C SER A 77 3.95 -6.76 2.84
N ASN A 78 2.75 -6.51 3.36
CA ASN A 78 1.56 -6.32 2.53
C ASN A 78 1.69 -5.09 1.61
N PHE A 79 2.28 -3.99 2.10
CA PHE A 79 2.53 -2.83 1.23
C PHE A 79 3.68 -3.08 0.26
N ALA A 80 4.71 -3.83 0.66
CA ALA A 80 5.77 -4.26 -0.25
C ALA A 80 5.21 -5.12 -1.39
N ASP A 81 4.32 -6.07 -1.10
CA ASP A 81 3.63 -6.88 -2.11
C ASP A 81 2.73 -6.04 -3.01
N THR A 82 2.03 -5.05 -2.46
CA THR A 82 1.22 -4.11 -3.25
C THR A 82 2.08 -3.29 -4.21
N VAL A 83 3.22 -2.78 -3.73
CA VAL A 83 4.19 -2.05 -4.56
C VAL A 83 4.74 -2.94 -5.66
N ARG A 84 5.05 -4.22 -5.37
CA ARG A 84 5.49 -5.20 -6.37
C ARG A 84 4.43 -5.42 -7.44
N GLY A 85 3.18 -5.72 -7.05
CA GLY A 85 2.08 -5.92 -8.01
C GLY A 85 1.84 -4.69 -8.90
N LEU A 86 1.89 -3.49 -8.31
CA LEU A 86 1.78 -2.23 -9.05
C LEU A 86 2.95 -2.03 -10.04
N THR A 87 4.18 -2.36 -9.62
CA THR A 87 5.37 -2.29 -10.47
C THR A 87 5.26 -3.26 -11.64
N ASP A 88 4.83 -4.51 -11.38
CA ASP A 88 4.70 -5.56 -12.40
C ASP A 88 3.63 -5.19 -13.44
N ALA A 89 2.57 -4.49 -13.05
CA ALA A 89 1.58 -3.97 -13.99
C ALA A 89 2.13 -2.83 -14.88
N LEU A 90 2.94 -1.95 -14.31
CA LEU A 90 3.40 -0.71 -14.99
C LEU A 90 4.64 -0.94 -15.88
N ALA A 91 5.57 -1.80 -15.45
CA ALA A 91 6.86 -2.00 -16.10
C ALA A 91 6.78 -2.42 -17.58
N PRO A 92 5.87 -3.32 -18.02
CA PRO A 92 5.74 -3.69 -19.44
C PRO A 92 5.37 -2.50 -20.35
N HIS A 93 4.82 -1.43 -19.77
CA HIS A 93 4.43 -0.21 -20.47
C HIS A 93 5.46 0.93 -20.36
N GLY A 94 6.66 0.64 -19.84
CA GLY A 94 7.74 1.62 -19.68
C GLY A 94 7.47 2.65 -18.58
N LEU A 95 6.53 2.38 -17.67
CA LEU A 95 6.22 3.26 -16.54
C LEU A 95 6.98 2.83 -15.30
N GLN A 96 7.59 3.81 -14.62
CA GLN A 96 8.33 3.61 -13.38
C GLN A 96 7.52 4.11 -12.18
N LEU A 97 7.75 3.51 -11.02
CA LEU A 97 7.07 3.88 -9.77
C LEU A 97 7.95 4.84 -8.95
N LEU A 98 7.39 6.01 -8.59
CA LEU A 98 7.92 6.87 -7.54
C LEU A 98 7.15 6.60 -6.26
N LEU A 99 7.85 6.18 -5.21
CA LEU A 99 7.24 5.74 -3.96
C LEU A 99 7.42 6.79 -2.86
N GLY A 100 6.33 7.07 -2.12
CA GLY A 100 6.33 7.87 -0.91
C GLY A 100 5.82 7.07 0.28
N ASP A 101 6.51 7.21 1.42
CA ASP A 101 6.08 6.65 2.72
C ASP A 101 5.45 7.77 3.55
N THR A 102 4.20 7.58 4.01
CA THR A 102 3.46 8.62 4.74
C THR A 102 3.53 8.45 6.24
N ASP A 103 4.09 7.34 6.73
CA ASP A 103 4.13 6.97 8.15
C ASP A 103 2.77 7.18 8.86
N TYR A 104 1.68 6.89 8.17
CA TYR A 104 0.29 7.10 8.63
C TYR A 104 -0.11 8.58 8.86
N HIS A 105 0.75 9.56 8.60
CA HIS A 105 0.50 10.98 8.85
C HIS A 105 -0.11 11.69 7.63
N LEU A 106 -1.26 12.35 7.82
CA LEU A 106 -1.97 13.06 6.75
C LEU A 106 -1.25 14.34 6.28
N ASP A 107 -0.52 15.00 7.15
CA ASP A 107 0.32 16.16 6.81
C ASP A 107 1.53 15.77 5.98
N GLN A 108 2.15 14.62 6.30
CA GLN A 108 3.22 14.05 5.48
C GLN A 108 2.70 13.58 4.12
N GLU A 109 1.50 12.96 4.07
CA GLU A 109 0.84 12.63 2.80
C GLU A 109 0.66 13.88 1.94
N GLU A 110 0.13 14.97 2.50
CA GLU A 110 -0.07 16.23 1.77
C GLU A 110 1.24 16.82 1.25
N ALA A 111 2.29 16.81 2.07
CA ALA A 111 3.62 17.28 1.67
C ALA A 111 4.21 16.44 0.52
N LEU A 112 4.07 15.11 0.60
CA LEU A 112 4.51 14.18 -0.44
C LEU A 112 3.72 14.37 -1.73
N VAL A 113 2.39 14.49 -1.67
CA VAL A 113 1.55 14.75 -2.85
C VAL A 113 1.98 16.05 -3.55
N LYS A 114 2.20 17.15 -2.79
CA LYS A 114 2.72 18.40 -3.33
C LYS A 114 4.07 18.23 -4.01
N SER A 115 4.94 17.42 -3.44
CA SER A 115 6.28 17.16 -4.00
C SER A 115 6.19 16.31 -5.28
N LEU A 116 5.41 15.23 -5.26
CA LEU A 116 5.24 14.31 -6.38
C LEU A 116 4.58 15.00 -7.58
N LEU A 117 3.58 15.84 -7.36
CA LEU A 117 2.92 16.61 -8.43
C LEU A 117 3.89 17.52 -9.19
N ARG A 118 4.97 18.01 -8.55
CA ARG A 118 6.03 18.78 -9.24
C ARG A 118 6.81 17.96 -10.28
N HIS A 119 6.85 16.64 -10.09
CA HIS A 119 7.47 15.72 -11.05
C HIS A 119 6.51 15.29 -12.17
N GLN A 120 5.29 15.87 -12.21
CA GLN A 120 4.27 15.63 -13.23
C GLN A 120 4.02 14.13 -13.48
N PRO A 121 3.66 13.33 -12.45
CA PRO A 121 3.40 11.92 -12.63
C PRO A 121 2.22 11.72 -13.58
N ARG A 122 2.17 10.59 -14.27
CA ARG A 122 1.06 10.24 -15.14
C ARG A 122 -0.20 9.84 -14.38
N GLY A 123 -0.04 9.39 -13.15
CA GLY A 123 -1.11 9.02 -12.24
C GLY A 123 -0.58 8.87 -10.82
N ILE A 124 -1.48 8.80 -9.85
CA ILE A 124 -1.14 8.64 -8.43
C ILE A 124 -2.01 7.54 -7.83
N ALA A 125 -1.38 6.62 -7.10
CA ALA A 125 -2.03 5.65 -6.23
C ALA A 125 -1.81 6.05 -4.76
N LEU A 126 -2.87 6.05 -3.94
CA LEU A 126 -2.80 6.38 -2.51
C LEU A 126 -3.43 5.27 -1.68
N THR A 127 -2.89 5.00 -0.51
CA THR A 127 -3.43 3.99 0.39
C THR A 127 -4.48 4.59 1.33
N GLY A 128 -5.69 4.01 1.32
CA GLY A 128 -6.79 4.42 2.17
C GLY A 128 -7.75 5.39 1.48
N ARG A 129 -8.77 5.79 2.22
CA ARG A 129 -9.86 6.69 1.79
C ARG A 129 -9.94 7.99 2.59
N HIS A 130 -9.09 8.11 3.59
CA HIS A 130 -9.07 9.25 4.49
C HIS A 130 -7.85 10.11 4.16
N HIS A 131 -8.10 11.26 3.58
CA HIS A 131 -7.10 12.24 3.17
C HIS A 131 -7.41 13.59 3.81
N SER A 132 -6.40 14.45 3.98
CA SER A 132 -6.62 15.83 4.40
C SER A 132 -7.46 16.60 3.35
N ALA A 133 -8.13 17.64 3.76
CA ALA A 133 -8.83 18.53 2.82
C ALA A 133 -7.85 19.11 1.76
N GLY A 134 -6.60 19.40 2.18
CA GLY A 134 -5.55 19.88 1.30
C GLY A 134 -5.12 18.82 0.27
N THR A 135 -4.86 17.57 0.71
CA THR A 135 -4.56 16.44 -0.19
C THR A 135 -5.68 16.25 -1.21
N ARG A 136 -6.94 16.17 -0.75
CA ARG A 136 -8.09 15.98 -1.64
C ARG A 136 -8.18 17.07 -2.69
N ALA A 137 -8.09 18.35 -2.28
CA ALA A 137 -8.16 19.48 -3.19
C ALA A 137 -7.00 19.50 -4.22
N LEU A 138 -5.81 19.05 -3.84
CA LEU A 138 -4.67 18.91 -4.76
C LEU A 138 -4.93 17.84 -5.79
N LEU A 139 -5.41 16.66 -5.37
CA LEU A 139 -5.65 15.51 -6.25
C LEU A 139 -6.82 15.76 -7.21
N GLU A 140 -7.93 16.36 -6.74
CA GLU A 140 -9.07 16.73 -7.58
C GLU A 140 -8.71 17.73 -8.70
N ARG A 141 -7.69 18.58 -8.46
CA ARG A 141 -7.20 19.57 -9.45
C ARG A 141 -6.05 19.06 -10.30
N ALA A 142 -5.47 17.90 -9.98
CA ALA A 142 -4.27 17.41 -10.64
C ALA A 142 -4.46 17.08 -12.13
N GLY A 143 -5.69 16.77 -12.56
CA GLY A 143 -6.01 16.46 -13.96
C GLY A 143 -5.38 15.15 -14.46
N ILE A 144 -4.99 14.26 -13.54
CA ILE A 144 -4.40 12.95 -13.81
C ILE A 144 -5.21 11.86 -13.10
N PRO A 145 -5.15 10.60 -13.53
CA PRO A 145 -5.79 9.48 -12.85
C PRO A 145 -5.33 9.31 -11.40
N ILE A 146 -6.30 9.16 -10.49
CA ILE A 146 -6.07 8.91 -9.07
C ILE A 146 -6.73 7.59 -8.68
N VAL A 147 -6.00 6.71 -7.97
CA VAL A 147 -6.55 5.45 -7.46
C VAL A 147 -6.31 5.34 -5.95
N GLU A 148 -7.39 5.30 -5.17
CA GLU A 148 -7.37 5.00 -3.75
C GLU A 148 -7.29 3.48 -3.56
N MET A 149 -6.29 2.97 -2.83
CA MET A 149 -6.03 1.54 -2.64
C MET A 149 -6.42 1.09 -1.22
N TRP A 150 -6.66 -0.22 -1.03
CA TRP A 150 -6.89 -0.86 0.28
C TRP A 150 -8.20 -0.52 0.96
N ASP A 151 -9.01 0.35 0.37
CA ASP A 151 -10.32 0.74 0.84
C ASP A 151 -11.32 0.84 -0.33
N LEU A 152 -12.61 0.88 0.01
CA LEU A 152 -13.68 1.15 -0.94
C LEU A 152 -14.50 2.32 -0.41
N PRO A 153 -14.12 3.57 -0.70
CA PRO A 153 -14.91 4.74 -0.38
C PRO A 153 -16.23 4.74 -1.19
N GLU A 154 -17.30 5.28 -0.61
CA GLU A 154 -18.55 5.48 -1.34
C GLU A 154 -18.38 6.50 -2.49
N ARG A 155 -17.50 7.47 -2.27
CA ARG A 155 -17.17 8.53 -3.24
C ARG A 155 -15.65 8.67 -3.32
N PRO A 156 -15.01 7.91 -4.22
CA PRO A 156 -13.57 8.05 -4.45
C PRO A 156 -13.26 9.41 -5.07
N ILE A 157 -12.00 9.85 -4.93
CA ILE A 157 -11.51 11.05 -5.63
C ILE A 157 -11.68 10.86 -7.15
N ASP A 158 -11.25 9.72 -7.68
CA ASP A 158 -11.46 9.32 -9.07
C ASP A 158 -11.83 7.84 -9.15
N ARG A 159 -10.93 6.93 -8.76
CA ARG A 159 -11.09 5.47 -8.76
C ARG A 159 -10.63 4.86 -7.44
N ALA A 160 -11.11 3.64 -7.14
CA ALA A 160 -10.63 2.89 -5.98
C ALA A 160 -10.50 1.39 -6.27
N VAL A 161 -9.51 0.76 -5.62
CA VAL A 161 -9.24 -0.68 -5.65
C VAL A 161 -9.05 -1.17 -4.22
N GLY A 162 -9.94 -2.02 -3.72
CA GLY A 162 -9.81 -2.50 -2.34
C GLY A 162 -11.00 -3.26 -1.82
N PHE A 163 -11.15 -3.28 -0.52
CA PHE A 163 -12.19 -4.01 0.20
C PHE A 163 -12.67 -3.22 1.42
N SER A 164 -13.71 -3.71 2.10
CA SER A 164 -14.20 -3.09 3.33
C SER A 164 -13.51 -3.70 4.55
N ASN A 165 -12.62 -2.96 5.21
CA ASN A 165 -11.97 -3.35 6.46
C ASN A 165 -12.99 -3.70 7.57
N ALA A 166 -14.09 -2.94 7.67
CA ALA A 166 -15.15 -3.22 8.65
C ALA A 166 -15.88 -4.54 8.36
N LYS A 167 -16.20 -4.84 7.07
CA LYS A 167 -16.84 -6.10 6.70
C LYS A 167 -15.92 -7.30 6.92
N ALA A 168 -14.62 -7.16 6.65
CA ALA A 168 -13.63 -8.19 6.88
C ALA A 168 -13.51 -8.52 8.38
N SER A 169 -13.45 -7.50 9.23
CA SER A 169 -13.44 -7.69 10.69
C SER A 169 -14.73 -8.33 11.21
N LEU A 170 -15.89 -7.91 10.70
CA LEU A 170 -17.18 -8.53 11.05
C LEU A 170 -17.22 -10.01 10.63
N ALA A 171 -16.64 -10.38 9.48
CA ALA A 171 -16.58 -11.76 9.02
C ALA A 171 -15.77 -12.64 9.99
N MET A 172 -14.60 -12.17 10.46
CA MET A 172 -13.80 -12.87 11.46
C MET A 172 -14.56 -12.99 12.80
N LEU A 173 -15.22 -11.94 13.24
CA LEU A 173 -16.04 -12.00 14.45
C LEU A 173 -17.13 -13.07 14.36
N ARG A 174 -17.84 -13.14 13.23
CA ARG A 174 -18.88 -14.17 12.99
C ARG A 174 -18.27 -15.57 12.98
N HIS A 175 -17.15 -15.75 12.33
CA HIS A 175 -16.43 -17.01 12.31
C HIS A 175 -16.08 -17.51 13.72
N LEU A 176 -15.52 -16.64 14.57
CA LEU A 176 -15.24 -16.99 15.98
C LEU A 176 -16.52 -17.29 16.75
N HIS A 177 -17.58 -16.51 16.53
CA HIS A 177 -18.88 -16.75 17.17
C HIS A 177 -19.49 -18.11 16.76
N GLU A 178 -19.42 -18.48 15.50
CA GLU A 178 -19.89 -19.76 14.95
C GLU A 178 -19.10 -20.95 15.53
N ARG A 179 -17.82 -20.74 15.88
CA ARG A 179 -16.98 -21.72 16.59
C ARG A 179 -17.24 -21.81 18.11
N GLY A 180 -18.18 -21.04 18.62
CA GLY A 180 -18.62 -21.12 20.01
C GLY A 180 -18.04 -20.06 20.94
N TYR A 181 -17.12 -19.19 20.50
CA TYR A 181 -16.58 -18.10 21.31
C TYR A 181 -17.65 -17.02 21.56
N ARG A 182 -17.68 -16.48 22.77
CA ARG A 182 -18.73 -15.53 23.20
C ARG A 182 -18.20 -14.25 23.81
N ARG A 183 -17.01 -14.30 24.42
CA ARG A 183 -16.39 -13.18 25.12
C ARG A 183 -15.13 -12.76 24.36
N ILE A 184 -15.40 -12.18 23.19
CA ILE A 184 -14.36 -11.89 22.19
C ILE A 184 -13.84 -10.49 22.41
N GLY A 185 -12.51 -10.34 22.55
CA GLY A 185 -11.82 -9.05 22.65
C GLY A 185 -11.26 -8.55 21.33
N PHE A 186 -10.82 -7.28 21.29
CA PHE A 186 -10.14 -6.68 20.13
C PHE A 186 -8.93 -5.87 20.57
N LEU A 187 -7.77 -6.13 19.96
CA LEU A 187 -6.52 -5.38 20.18
C LEU A 187 -6.20 -4.50 18.99
N CYS A 188 -6.03 -3.20 19.22
CA CYS A 188 -5.65 -2.23 18.19
C CYS A 188 -4.73 -1.13 18.72
N GLY A 189 -4.26 -0.25 17.82
CA GLY A 189 -3.46 0.90 18.18
C GLY A 189 -4.22 1.95 18.97
N ALA A 190 -3.50 2.70 19.80
CA ALA A 190 -4.04 3.84 20.53
C ALA A 190 -4.34 5.03 19.61
N SER A 191 -3.48 5.22 18.60
CA SER A 191 -3.62 6.31 17.63
C SER A 191 -4.78 6.07 16.65
N GLU A 192 -5.46 7.16 16.28
CA GLU A 192 -6.44 7.15 15.18
C GLU A 192 -5.82 7.33 13.81
N LEU A 193 -4.49 7.42 13.71
CA LEU A 193 -3.77 7.56 12.45
C LEU A 193 -3.97 6.33 11.56
N ASP A 194 -4.00 5.11 12.12
CA ASP A 194 -4.42 3.92 11.38
C ASP A 194 -5.94 3.86 11.22
N ARG A 195 -6.44 4.58 10.21
CA ARG A 195 -7.87 4.62 9.89
C ARG A 195 -8.45 3.26 9.51
N ARG A 196 -7.67 2.38 8.89
CA ARG A 196 -8.10 1.03 8.53
C ARG A 196 -8.21 0.14 9.78
N GLY A 197 -7.28 0.25 10.71
CA GLY A 197 -7.38 -0.38 12.03
C GLY A 197 -8.62 0.10 12.80
N THR A 198 -8.91 1.41 12.75
CA THR A 198 -10.14 2.00 13.31
C THR A 198 -11.40 1.44 12.64
N ASP A 199 -11.41 1.27 11.31
CA ASP A 199 -12.53 0.66 10.58
C ASP A 199 -12.72 -0.82 10.96
N ARG A 200 -11.63 -1.59 11.17
CA ARG A 200 -11.70 -2.97 11.68
C ARG A 200 -12.30 -3.03 13.06
N MET A 201 -11.83 -2.18 13.98
CA MET A 201 -12.38 -2.06 15.33
C MET A 201 -13.86 -1.70 15.30
N ARG A 202 -14.29 -0.76 14.44
CA ARG A 202 -15.70 -0.41 14.28
C ARG A 202 -16.53 -1.59 13.76
N GLY A 203 -16.00 -2.37 12.80
CA GLY A 203 -16.63 -3.59 12.29
C GLY A 203 -16.84 -4.62 13.39
N TYR A 204 -15.84 -4.85 14.23
CA TYR A 204 -15.91 -5.68 15.41
C TYR A 204 -16.96 -5.16 16.40
N ALA A 205 -16.90 -3.90 16.84
CA ALA A 205 -17.79 -3.34 17.85
C ALA A 205 -19.26 -3.36 17.42
N ASN A 206 -19.54 -3.04 16.16
CA ASN A 206 -20.90 -3.15 15.60
C ASN A 206 -21.37 -4.62 15.55
N GLY A 207 -20.46 -5.53 15.24
CA GLY A 207 -20.77 -6.96 15.22
C GLY A 207 -21.07 -7.54 16.59
N ILE A 208 -20.31 -7.17 17.63
CA ILE A 208 -20.57 -7.55 19.02
C ILE A 208 -22.01 -7.19 19.43
N LYS A 209 -22.42 -5.95 19.14
CA LYS A 209 -23.79 -5.48 19.43
C LYS A 209 -24.85 -6.23 18.62
N ALA A 210 -24.59 -6.43 17.32
CA ALA A 210 -25.54 -7.11 16.42
C ALA A 210 -25.73 -8.60 16.75
N LEU A 211 -24.71 -9.26 17.32
CA LEU A 211 -24.77 -10.66 17.77
C LEU A 211 -25.22 -10.82 19.22
N GLY A 212 -25.50 -9.72 19.94
CA GLY A 212 -25.94 -9.77 21.34
C GLY A 212 -24.85 -10.26 22.31
N LEU A 213 -23.56 -10.02 22.01
CA LEU A 213 -22.41 -10.50 22.79
C LEU A 213 -22.02 -9.51 23.93
N GLY A 214 -22.86 -8.55 24.25
CA GLY A 214 -22.65 -7.55 25.30
C GLY A 214 -21.92 -6.32 24.80
N GLU A 215 -21.09 -5.73 25.66
CA GLU A 215 -20.30 -4.55 25.30
C GLU A 215 -18.96 -4.94 24.68
N PRO A 216 -18.44 -4.14 23.71
CA PRO A 216 -17.15 -4.42 23.07
C PRO A 216 -16.00 -4.34 24.09
N ARG A 217 -15.11 -5.33 24.06
CA ARG A 217 -13.88 -5.42 24.86
C ARG A 217 -12.70 -4.95 24.00
N VAL A 218 -12.33 -3.69 24.07
CA VAL A 218 -11.30 -3.12 23.20
C VAL A 218 -10.12 -2.61 24.01
N ILE A 219 -8.93 -3.07 23.71
CA ILE A 219 -7.68 -2.49 24.18
C ILE A 219 -7.04 -1.71 23.04
N ARG A 220 -6.74 -0.44 23.30
CA ARG A 220 -6.03 0.46 22.39
C ARG A 220 -4.65 0.75 22.96
N LEU A 221 -3.59 0.22 22.35
CA LEU A 221 -2.24 0.34 22.85
C LEU A 221 -1.22 0.39 21.71
N GLY A 222 -0.22 1.28 21.85
CA GLY A 222 0.83 1.49 20.86
C GLY A 222 0.44 2.43 19.74
N ASP A 223 1.45 3.03 19.13
CA ASP A 223 1.30 3.90 17.97
C ASP A 223 1.48 3.10 16.67
N SER A 224 0.90 3.59 15.58
CA SER A 224 1.08 2.99 14.26
C SER A 224 2.50 3.23 13.74
N PRO A 225 3.10 2.24 13.05
CA PRO A 225 2.59 0.90 12.73
C PRO A 225 2.59 -0.03 13.94
N ILE A 226 1.49 -0.77 14.12
CA ILE A 226 1.40 -1.76 15.20
C ILE A 226 2.28 -2.97 14.86
N THR A 227 3.24 -3.25 15.75
CA THR A 227 4.25 -4.31 15.63
C THR A 227 3.99 -5.48 16.59
N MET A 228 4.84 -6.50 16.53
CA MET A 228 4.79 -7.65 17.45
C MET A 228 4.95 -7.21 18.91
N SER A 229 5.80 -6.21 19.19
CA SER A 229 6.06 -5.72 20.55
C SER A 229 4.85 -5.06 21.22
N HIS A 230 3.86 -4.60 20.45
CA HIS A 230 2.63 -4.02 20.99
C HIS A 230 1.60 -5.09 21.39
N GLY A 231 1.64 -6.27 20.74
CA GLY A 231 0.66 -7.34 20.96
C GLY A 231 0.66 -7.91 22.39
N GLY A 232 1.85 -8.14 22.96
CA GLY A 232 1.99 -8.68 24.31
C GLY A 232 1.40 -7.75 25.39
N PRO A 233 1.85 -6.50 25.52
CA PRO A 233 1.27 -5.54 26.46
C PRO A 233 -0.24 -5.34 26.28
N ALA A 234 -0.73 -5.30 25.03
CA ALA A 234 -2.16 -5.18 24.77
C ALA A 234 -2.95 -6.40 25.24
N MET A 235 -2.39 -7.62 25.05
CA MET A 235 -2.99 -8.86 25.55
C MET A 235 -3.01 -8.92 27.07
N ALA A 236 -1.90 -8.49 27.72
CA ALA A 236 -1.84 -8.39 29.17
C ALA A 236 -2.94 -7.48 29.71
N ALA A 237 -3.09 -6.30 29.16
CA ALA A 237 -4.13 -5.34 29.55
C ALA A 237 -5.55 -5.90 29.31
N LEU A 238 -5.77 -6.66 28.23
CA LEU A 238 -7.06 -7.29 27.94
C LEU A 238 -7.42 -8.32 29.04
N LEU A 239 -6.48 -9.20 29.39
CA LEU A 239 -6.70 -10.25 30.39
C LEU A 239 -6.87 -9.67 31.81
N GLU A 240 -6.24 -8.54 32.10
CA GLU A 240 -6.45 -7.82 33.37
C GLU A 240 -7.84 -7.17 33.44
N ALA A 241 -8.28 -6.54 32.34
CA ALA A 241 -9.59 -5.89 32.28
C ALA A 241 -10.76 -6.91 32.19
N TRP A 242 -10.57 -8.02 31.46
CA TRP A 242 -11.59 -9.05 31.24
C TRP A 242 -10.98 -10.45 31.30
N PRO A 243 -10.74 -11.00 32.51
CA PRO A 243 -10.09 -12.32 32.70
C PRO A 243 -10.87 -13.49 32.09
N ASP A 244 -12.14 -13.30 31.83
CA ASP A 244 -13.04 -14.30 31.26
C ASP A 244 -13.07 -14.30 29.72
N THR A 245 -12.20 -13.53 29.04
CA THR A 245 -12.13 -13.48 27.58
C THR A 245 -11.74 -14.86 27.01
N ASP A 246 -12.50 -15.36 26.03
CA ASP A 246 -12.31 -16.69 25.41
C ASP A 246 -11.73 -16.60 23.99
N ALA A 247 -11.77 -15.44 23.34
CA ALA A 247 -11.10 -15.22 22.07
C ALA A 247 -10.66 -13.75 21.92
N VAL A 248 -9.68 -13.50 21.07
CA VAL A 248 -9.23 -12.16 20.77
C VAL A 248 -8.96 -11.98 19.27
N MET A 249 -9.44 -10.89 18.72
CA MET A 249 -9.11 -10.43 17.38
C MET A 249 -8.05 -9.36 17.47
N CYS A 250 -7.00 -9.48 16.68
CA CYS A 250 -5.91 -8.51 16.61
C CYS A 250 -5.99 -7.70 15.31
N VAL A 251 -5.59 -6.44 15.36
CA VAL A 251 -5.59 -5.55 14.20
C VAL A 251 -4.68 -6.04 13.06
N SER A 252 -3.68 -6.88 13.38
CA SER A 252 -2.76 -7.50 12.42
C SER A 252 -2.19 -8.81 12.98
N ASP A 253 -1.62 -9.66 12.10
CA ASP A 253 -0.94 -10.89 12.52
C ASP A 253 0.31 -10.59 13.35
N MET A 254 0.94 -9.45 13.12
CA MET A 254 2.08 -9.01 13.93
C MET A 254 1.68 -8.85 15.41
N SER A 255 0.57 -8.14 15.66
CA SER A 255 0.05 -8.00 17.02
C SER A 255 -0.52 -9.31 17.56
N ALA A 256 -1.11 -10.17 16.72
CA ALA A 256 -1.58 -11.50 17.11
C ALA A 256 -0.42 -12.39 17.60
N PHE A 257 0.70 -12.39 16.89
CA PHE A 257 1.91 -13.09 17.34
C PHE A 257 2.37 -12.60 18.72
N GLY A 258 2.45 -11.29 18.93
CA GLY A 258 2.80 -10.74 20.24
C GLY A 258 1.81 -11.14 21.34
N ALA A 259 0.53 -11.18 21.03
CA ALA A 259 -0.53 -11.63 21.95
C ALA A 259 -0.39 -13.12 22.31
N ILE A 260 -0.09 -13.99 21.34
CA ILE A 260 0.19 -15.41 21.55
C ILE A 260 1.39 -15.60 22.47
N MET A 261 2.47 -14.84 22.24
CA MET A 261 3.67 -14.90 23.11
C MET A 261 3.36 -14.49 24.56
N GLU A 262 2.43 -13.55 24.77
CA GLU A 262 1.99 -13.19 26.11
C GLU A 262 1.14 -14.30 26.76
N CYS A 263 0.26 -14.94 26.00
CA CYS A 263 -0.48 -16.12 26.49
C CYS A 263 0.49 -17.19 26.98
N HIS A 264 1.50 -17.54 26.18
CA HIS A 264 2.52 -18.52 26.57
C HIS A 264 3.29 -18.12 27.84
N ARG A 265 3.68 -16.83 28.00
CA ARG A 265 4.33 -16.33 29.22
C ARG A 265 3.46 -16.49 30.47
N ARG A 266 2.14 -16.43 30.31
CA ARG A 266 1.17 -16.62 31.38
C ARG A 266 0.74 -18.09 31.58
N GLY A 267 1.27 -19.01 30.79
CA GLY A 267 0.91 -20.44 30.84
C GLY A 267 -0.45 -20.75 30.23
N LEU A 268 -1.01 -19.83 29.43
CA LEU A 268 -2.26 -20.03 28.73
C LEU A 268 -2.01 -20.72 27.39
N SER A 269 -2.80 -21.74 27.09
CA SER A 269 -2.78 -22.45 25.80
C SER A 269 -3.63 -21.71 24.76
N VAL A 270 -3.09 -21.62 23.54
CA VAL A 270 -3.80 -21.09 22.37
C VAL A 270 -4.00 -22.25 21.39
N PRO A 271 -5.24 -22.61 21.02
CA PRO A 271 -6.52 -21.95 21.32
C PRO A 271 -7.23 -22.47 22.57
N GLY A 272 -6.63 -23.39 23.35
CA GLY A 272 -7.31 -24.15 24.44
C GLY A 272 -7.95 -23.28 25.51
N ASP A 273 -7.24 -22.27 26.03
CA ASP A 273 -7.75 -21.33 27.02
C ASP A 273 -8.28 -20.05 26.38
N ILE A 274 -7.63 -19.59 25.31
CA ILE A 274 -8.03 -18.38 24.57
C ILE A 274 -7.63 -18.49 23.09
N ALA A 275 -8.57 -18.26 22.19
CA ALA A 275 -8.30 -18.20 20.77
C ALA A 275 -7.72 -16.83 20.35
N VAL A 276 -6.84 -16.83 19.35
CA VAL A 276 -6.24 -15.59 18.80
C VAL A 276 -6.39 -15.57 17.30
N ALA A 277 -7.02 -14.51 16.78
CA ALA A 277 -7.17 -14.29 15.34
C ALA A 277 -6.45 -13.01 14.90
N GLY A 278 -5.81 -13.07 13.74
CA GLY A 278 -5.05 -11.98 13.13
C GLY A 278 -5.74 -11.34 11.93
N PHE A 279 -4.96 -10.52 11.22
CA PHE A 279 -5.39 -9.86 9.99
C PHE A 279 -4.18 -9.56 9.10
N GLY A 280 -4.28 -9.91 7.81
CA GLY A 280 -3.31 -9.57 6.77
C GLY A 280 -2.65 -10.77 6.12
N ASN A 281 -2.67 -11.93 6.77
CA ASN A 281 -2.00 -13.15 6.33
C ASN A 281 -0.50 -12.91 6.06
N PHE A 282 0.18 -12.24 7.02
CA PHE A 282 1.63 -12.01 6.98
C PHE A 282 2.39 -13.34 7.17
N GLU A 283 3.65 -13.38 6.73
CA GLU A 283 4.50 -14.58 6.83
C GLU A 283 4.51 -15.19 8.25
N VAL A 284 4.53 -14.36 9.27
CA VAL A 284 4.47 -14.80 10.67
C VAL A 284 3.26 -15.68 10.97
N ALA A 285 2.14 -15.49 10.24
CA ALA A 285 0.91 -16.24 10.51
C ALA A 285 1.02 -17.74 10.22
N TRP A 286 1.90 -18.16 9.30
CA TRP A 286 2.12 -19.58 9.03
C TRP A 286 3.48 -20.10 9.47
N CYS A 287 4.39 -19.22 9.94
CA CYS A 287 5.71 -19.59 10.43
C CYS A 287 5.80 -19.76 11.95
N CYS A 288 4.81 -19.24 12.71
CA CYS A 288 4.78 -19.37 14.17
C CYS A 288 4.02 -20.62 14.63
N HIS A 289 4.10 -20.91 15.94
CA HIS A 289 3.30 -21.96 16.59
C HIS A 289 2.60 -21.42 17.83
N PRO A 290 1.28 -21.59 17.95
CA PRO A 290 0.37 -22.09 16.92
C PRO A 290 0.33 -21.13 15.70
N THR A 291 0.07 -21.70 14.51
CA THR A 291 -0.16 -20.92 13.29
C THR A 291 -1.45 -20.09 13.42
N ILE A 292 -1.44 -18.84 12.92
CA ILE A 292 -2.48 -17.85 13.21
C ILE A 292 -3.64 -17.93 12.21
N THR A 293 -4.85 -18.16 12.72
CA THR A 293 -6.10 -17.95 11.97
C THR A 293 -6.23 -16.46 11.65
N THR A 294 -6.42 -16.11 10.38
CA THR A 294 -6.33 -14.71 9.94
C THR A 294 -7.25 -14.38 8.77
N ILE A 295 -7.51 -13.09 8.57
CA ILE A 295 -8.07 -12.57 7.32
C ILE A 295 -6.94 -12.46 6.29
N SER A 296 -7.07 -13.16 5.19
CA SER A 296 -6.19 -13.04 4.02
C SER A 296 -6.72 -12.00 3.05
N VAL A 297 -5.84 -11.10 2.61
CA VAL A 297 -6.09 -10.12 1.56
C VAL A 297 -5.00 -10.25 0.51
N ASP A 298 -5.39 -10.30 -0.75
CA ASP A 298 -4.44 -10.34 -1.87
C ASP A 298 -3.78 -8.97 -2.08
N ALA A 299 -2.74 -8.72 -1.29
CA ALA A 299 -1.98 -7.46 -1.34
C ALA A 299 -1.31 -7.24 -2.69
N TYR A 300 -0.74 -8.29 -3.29
CA TYR A 300 -0.17 -8.25 -4.63
C TYR A 300 -1.24 -7.94 -5.68
N GLY A 301 -2.38 -8.64 -5.62
CA GLY A 301 -3.52 -8.41 -6.52
C GLY A 301 -4.11 -7.01 -6.40
N ILE A 302 -4.11 -6.38 -5.20
CA ILE A 302 -4.47 -4.97 -5.04
C ILE A 302 -3.52 -4.09 -5.87
N GLY A 303 -2.22 -4.32 -5.78
CA GLY A 303 -1.22 -3.57 -6.54
C GLY A 303 -1.37 -3.75 -8.04
N LEU A 304 -1.45 -5.00 -8.49
CA LEU A 304 -1.63 -5.36 -9.90
C LEU A 304 -2.89 -4.69 -10.47
N ARG A 305 -4.02 -4.86 -9.79
CA ARG A 305 -5.30 -4.26 -10.21
C ARG A 305 -5.27 -2.73 -10.22
N THR A 306 -4.56 -2.11 -9.28
CA THR A 306 -4.35 -0.66 -9.24
C THR A 306 -3.59 -0.19 -10.48
N GLY A 307 -2.52 -0.91 -10.87
CA GLY A 307 -1.77 -0.63 -12.09
C GLY A 307 -2.63 -0.76 -13.36
N GLU A 308 -3.41 -1.82 -13.47
CA GLU A 308 -4.36 -2.02 -14.59
C GLU A 308 -5.37 -0.87 -14.69
N VAL A 309 -5.95 -0.46 -13.55
CA VAL A 309 -6.92 0.65 -13.50
C VAL A 309 -6.26 1.98 -13.89
N LEU A 310 -5.00 2.22 -13.50
CA LEU A 310 -4.24 3.39 -13.93
C LEU A 310 -3.95 3.35 -15.43
N LEU A 311 -3.50 2.21 -15.97
CA LEU A 311 -3.20 2.03 -17.40
C LEU A 311 -4.45 2.26 -18.24
N ASP A 312 -5.60 1.68 -17.85
CA ASP A 312 -6.89 1.89 -18.51
C ASP A 312 -7.27 3.37 -18.54
N ALA A 313 -7.11 4.07 -17.41
CA ALA A 313 -7.39 5.50 -17.31
C ALA A 313 -6.43 6.38 -18.15
N LEU A 314 -5.21 5.91 -18.39
CA LEU A 314 -4.20 6.56 -19.21
C LEU A 314 -4.36 6.24 -20.70
N GLY A 315 -5.25 5.31 -21.08
CA GLY A 315 -5.36 4.79 -22.43
C GLY A 315 -4.09 4.08 -22.90
N VAL A 316 -3.43 3.36 -22.03
CA VAL A 316 -2.18 2.62 -22.29
C VAL A 316 -2.47 1.12 -22.24
N GLY A 317 -2.06 0.38 -23.26
CA GLY A 317 -2.36 -1.05 -23.41
C GLY A 317 -3.80 -1.32 -23.87
N GLU A 318 -4.33 -2.49 -23.52
CA GLU A 318 -5.73 -2.82 -23.80
C GLU A 318 -6.65 -2.08 -22.83
N VAL A 319 -7.49 -1.21 -23.37
CA VAL A 319 -8.49 -0.46 -22.58
C VAL A 319 -9.64 -1.41 -22.25
N THR A 320 -9.71 -1.82 -20.97
CA THR A 320 -10.73 -2.78 -20.50
C THR A 320 -12.02 -2.13 -20.02
N GLY A 321 -12.08 -0.79 -19.99
CA GLY A 321 -13.21 -0.04 -19.41
C GLY A 321 -13.35 -0.30 -17.91
N ALA A 322 -12.23 -0.31 -17.20
CA ALA A 322 -12.17 -0.63 -15.78
C ALA A 322 -13.15 0.23 -14.96
N ARG A 323 -13.91 -0.42 -14.09
CA ARG A 323 -14.88 0.26 -13.23
C ARG A 323 -14.17 1.23 -12.30
N LYS A 324 -14.84 2.35 -11.98
CA LYS A 324 -14.33 3.32 -10.98
C LYS A 324 -14.08 2.69 -9.59
N LEU A 325 -14.82 1.65 -9.25
CA LEU A 325 -14.66 0.87 -8.03
C LEU A 325 -14.37 -0.59 -8.39
N SER A 326 -13.16 -1.05 -8.06
CA SER A 326 -12.73 -2.44 -8.20
C SER A 326 -12.66 -3.09 -6.82
N ARG A 327 -13.55 -4.05 -6.57
CA ARG A 327 -13.54 -4.80 -5.31
C ARG A 327 -12.53 -5.93 -5.40
N ILE A 328 -11.73 -6.05 -4.36
CA ILE A 328 -10.88 -7.21 -4.07
C ILE A 328 -11.56 -8.00 -2.96
N ASP A 329 -11.60 -9.32 -3.11
CA ASP A 329 -12.16 -10.19 -2.08
C ASP A 329 -11.14 -10.45 -0.98
N PHE A 330 -11.65 -10.81 0.20
CA PHE A 330 -10.87 -11.30 1.31
C PHE A 330 -11.42 -12.68 1.72
N SER A 331 -10.60 -13.48 2.38
CA SER A 331 -10.99 -14.79 2.90
C SER A 331 -10.49 -14.98 4.33
N ILE A 332 -11.14 -15.87 5.07
CA ILE A 332 -10.63 -16.36 6.35
C ILE A 332 -9.75 -17.56 6.05
N VAL A 333 -8.53 -17.55 6.57
CA VAL A 333 -7.60 -18.67 6.56
C VAL A 333 -7.59 -19.26 7.96
N GLU A 334 -8.30 -20.38 8.14
CA GLU A 334 -8.33 -21.10 9.40
C GLU A 334 -7.00 -21.81 9.65
N ARG A 335 -6.50 -21.71 10.88
CA ARG A 335 -5.27 -22.34 11.35
C ARG A 335 -5.43 -22.80 12.81
N GLU A 336 -4.28 -23.03 13.49
CA GLU A 336 -4.27 -23.65 14.82
C GLU A 336 -4.74 -22.71 15.95
N SER A 337 -4.64 -21.39 15.78
CA SER A 337 -4.83 -20.43 16.89
C SER A 337 -6.29 -20.07 17.19
N ALA A 338 -7.26 -20.48 16.36
CA ALA A 338 -8.68 -20.22 16.62
C ALA A 338 -9.61 -21.19 15.86
#